data_d9c9214519fddd0a724fc874781db8d9
#
_entry.id   d9c9214519fddd0a724fc874781db8d9
#
_cell.length_a   1.000
_cell.length_b   1.000
_cell.length_c   1.000
_cell.angle_alpha   90.00
_cell.angle_beta   90.00
_cell.angle_gamma   90.00
#
_symmetry.space_group_name_H-M   'P 1'
#
loop_
_entity.id
_entity.type
_entity.pdbx_description
1 polymer ?
#
loop_
_entity_poly.entity_id
_entity_poly.type
_entity_poly.pdbx_seq_one_letter_code
_entity_poly.pdbx_strand_id
1 'polypeptide(L)'
;MKSISIYTITRNQNIEQLQKLERQLSGRDYFLKMREWELESMKALTAELETCMEDVYALRFFYSFQIPRLGKEFDLLQIKEDQIVNIELKSGVVSDEAICRQLLQNRYYLSVLGRTIHSYTYISSQNRLVRLTKHDLSLIHISEPTRPY
;
A
#
# COMPACT_ATOMS: atom_id res chain seq x y z
N MET A 1 11.13 -12.94 -4.57
CA MET A 1 10.90 -11.68 -3.84
C MET A 1 10.14 -11.98 -2.56
N LYS A 2 10.55 -11.34 -1.47
CA LYS A 2 9.94 -11.56 -0.15
C LYS A 2 9.21 -10.31 0.32
N SER A 3 8.14 -10.49 1.08
CA SER A 3 7.45 -9.39 1.72
C SER A 3 8.29 -8.82 2.87
N ILE A 4 8.10 -7.54 3.17
CA ILE A 4 8.84 -6.86 4.22
C ILE A 4 7.88 -6.13 5.15
N SER A 5 8.31 -5.94 6.39
CA SER A 5 7.53 -5.20 7.38
C SER A 5 7.52 -3.71 7.02
N ILE A 6 6.33 -3.14 6.86
CA ILE A 6 6.19 -1.71 6.60
C ILE A 6 6.73 -0.88 7.77
N TYR A 7 6.60 -1.38 8.99
CA TYR A 7 7.15 -0.72 10.17
C TYR A 7 8.68 -0.64 10.08
N THR A 8 9.32 -1.76 9.72
CA THR A 8 10.78 -1.81 9.62
C THR A 8 11.31 -0.86 8.55
N ILE A 9 10.69 -0.86 7.37
CA ILE A 9 11.16 -0.04 6.26
C ILE A 9 11.00 1.46 6.55
N THR A 10 9.99 1.84 7.32
CA THR A 10 9.71 3.25 7.62
C THR A 10 10.52 3.80 8.80
N ARG A 11 11.33 2.97 9.48
CA ARG A 11 12.22 3.46 10.55
C ARG A 11 13.48 4.13 9.99
N ASN A 12 13.82 3.90 8.74
CA ASN A 12 14.99 4.52 8.12
C ASN A 12 14.72 5.95 7.71
N GLN A 13 15.74 6.79 7.78
CA GLN A 13 15.66 8.21 7.45
C GLN A 13 16.27 8.55 6.10
N ASN A 14 17.14 7.68 5.60
CA ASN A 14 17.93 7.95 4.40
C ASN A 14 17.47 7.01 3.28
N ILE A 15 17.09 7.60 2.14
CA ILE A 15 16.59 6.83 0.99
C ILE A 15 17.61 5.83 0.47
N GLU A 16 18.89 6.22 0.40
CA GLU A 16 19.94 5.31 -0.07
C GLU A 16 20.04 4.06 0.80
N GLN A 17 20.07 4.27 2.10
CA GLN A 17 20.15 3.15 3.06
C GLN A 17 18.87 2.31 2.99
N LEU A 18 17.74 2.96 2.82
CA LEU A 18 16.47 2.29 2.72
C LEU A 18 16.39 1.41 1.47
N GLN A 19 16.88 1.91 0.34
CA GLN A 19 16.92 1.13 -0.90
C GLN A 19 17.81 -0.11 -0.75
N LYS A 20 18.94 0.02 -0.07
CA LYS A 20 19.83 -1.12 0.22
C LYS A 20 19.14 -2.13 1.14
N LEU A 21 18.46 -1.65 2.18
CA LEU A 21 17.75 -2.51 3.11
C LEU A 21 16.61 -3.24 2.41
N GLU A 22 15.83 -2.51 1.60
CA GLU A 22 14.72 -3.10 0.86
C GLU A 22 15.21 -4.20 -0.08
N ARG A 23 16.29 -3.96 -0.81
CA ARG A 23 16.87 -4.96 -1.68
C ARG A 23 17.30 -6.21 -0.92
N GLN A 24 17.92 -6.02 0.22
CA GLN A 24 18.41 -7.11 1.05
C GLN A 24 17.28 -7.93 1.63
N LEU A 25 16.24 -7.26 2.15
CA LEU A 25 15.10 -7.94 2.79
C LEU A 25 14.18 -8.60 1.78
N SER A 26 13.93 -7.96 0.64
CA SER A 26 13.02 -8.49 -0.38
C SER A 26 13.65 -9.54 -1.27
N GLY A 27 14.98 -9.56 -1.37
CA GLY A 27 15.70 -10.43 -2.28
C GLY A 27 15.66 -9.96 -3.73
N ARG A 28 15.36 -8.69 -3.96
CA ARG A 28 15.31 -8.10 -5.28
C ARG A 28 16.70 -8.01 -5.92
N ASP A 29 16.80 -8.22 -7.21
CA ASP A 29 18.09 -8.22 -7.93
C ASP A 29 18.65 -6.83 -8.18
N TYR A 30 17.81 -5.80 -8.10
CA TYR A 30 18.20 -4.43 -8.40
C TYR A 30 17.78 -3.51 -7.27
N PHE A 31 18.37 -2.30 -7.23
CA PHE A 31 17.96 -1.27 -6.29
C PHE A 31 16.68 -0.60 -6.81
N LEU A 32 15.64 -0.63 -6.00
CA LEU A 32 14.39 0.02 -6.32
C LEU A 32 14.59 1.53 -6.27
N LYS A 33 14.12 2.24 -7.30
CA LYS A 33 14.15 3.70 -7.28
C LYS A 33 12.97 4.20 -6.45
N MET A 34 13.27 4.55 -5.22
CA MET A 34 12.26 5.01 -4.26
C MET A 34 12.24 6.53 -4.23
N ARG A 35 11.04 7.11 -4.27
CA ARG A 35 10.85 8.56 -4.20
C ARG A 35 10.59 8.99 -2.76
N GLU A 36 11.01 10.21 -2.42
CA GLU A 36 10.80 10.72 -1.05
C GLU A 36 9.33 10.76 -0.66
N TRP A 37 8.45 11.17 -1.57
CA TRP A 37 7.03 11.24 -1.26
C TRP A 37 6.43 9.86 -0.97
N GLU A 38 6.94 8.81 -1.61
CA GLU A 38 6.50 7.45 -1.34
C GLU A 38 6.89 7.03 0.08
N LEU A 39 8.13 7.32 0.47
CA LEU A 39 8.59 7.03 1.82
C LEU A 39 7.78 7.81 2.86
N GLU A 40 7.53 9.09 2.61
CA GLU A 40 6.73 9.90 3.52
C GLU A 40 5.29 9.39 3.62
N SER A 41 4.71 8.95 2.50
CA SER A 41 3.37 8.35 2.50
C SER A 41 3.35 7.06 3.32
N MET A 42 4.36 6.21 3.18
CA MET A 42 4.45 4.98 3.96
C MET A 42 4.62 5.25 5.45
N LYS A 43 5.41 6.26 5.80
CA LYS A 43 5.59 6.67 7.19
C LYS A 43 4.28 7.16 7.79
N ALA A 44 3.54 7.99 7.05
CA ALA A 44 2.25 8.50 7.51
C ALA A 44 1.23 7.37 7.67
N LEU A 45 1.17 6.45 6.71
CA LEU A 45 0.29 5.28 6.79
C LEU A 45 0.66 4.42 8.00
N THR A 46 1.94 4.16 8.21
CA THR A 46 2.41 3.36 9.35
C THR A 46 2.03 4.02 10.67
N ALA A 47 2.19 5.34 10.77
CA ALA A 47 1.83 6.09 11.96
C ALA A 47 0.33 5.96 12.26
N GLU A 48 -0.52 6.02 11.23
CA GLU A 48 -1.96 5.82 11.39
C GLU A 48 -2.27 4.40 11.85
N LEU A 49 -1.63 3.41 11.27
CA LEU A 49 -1.83 2.02 11.67
C LEU A 49 -1.39 1.76 13.09
N GLU A 50 -0.35 2.45 13.57
CA GLU A 50 0.10 2.34 14.96
C GLU A 50 -0.95 2.80 15.95
N THR A 51 -1.86 3.70 15.55
CA THR A 51 -2.92 4.18 16.43
C THR A 51 -4.05 3.17 16.60
N CYS A 52 -4.18 2.19 15.71
CA CYS A 52 -5.29 1.23 15.73
C CYS A 52 -4.85 -0.23 15.75
N MET A 53 -3.55 -0.50 15.71
CA MET A 53 -2.99 -1.86 15.74
C MET A 53 -1.87 -1.93 16.75
N GLU A 54 -1.82 -3.03 17.51
CA GLU A 54 -0.72 -3.24 18.46
C GLU A 54 0.50 -3.84 17.79
N ASP A 55 0.29 -4.64 16.75
CA ASP A 55 1.35 -5.42 16.12
C ASP A 55 1.66 -4.98 14.69
N VAL A 56 1.65 -3.67 14.44
CA VAL A 56 1.94 -3.10 13.12
C VAL A 56 3.30 -3.55 12.57
N TYR A 57 4.26 -3.82 13.45
CA TYR A 57 5.59 -4.30 13.03
C TYR A 57 5.52 -5.67 12.35
N ALA A 58 4.47 -6.44 12.57
CA ALA A 58 4.29 -7.74 11.94
C ALA A 58 3.57 -7.64 10.59
N LEU A 59 3.11 -6.45 10.21
CA LEU A 59 2.38 -6.24 8.96
C LEU A 59 3.36 -6.19 7.80
N ARG A 60 3.28 -7.16 6.92
CA ARG A 60 4.25 -7.33 5.83
C ARG A 60 3.58 -7.17 4.49
N PHE A 61 4.30 -6.49 3.57
CA PHE A 61 3.85 -6.25 2.21
C PHE A 61 4.98 -6.50 1.22
N PHE A 62 4.60 -6.85 -0.02
CA PHE A 62 5.48 -6.66 -1.16
C PHE A 62 5.37 -5.19 -1.55
N TYR A 63 6.51 -4.51 -1.61
CA TYR A 63 6.55 -3.10 -2.01
C TYR A 63 6.92 -2.99 -3.49
N SER A 64 6.17 -2.17 -4.24
CA SER A 64 6.41 -1.97 -5.68
C SER A 64 6.48 -3.31 -6.44
N PHE A 65 5.45 -4.12 -6.24
CA PHE A 65 5.36 -5.42 -6.88
C PHE A 65 4.91 -5.24 -8.34
N GLN A 66 5.68 -5.79 -9.27
CA GLN A 66 5.34 -5.75 -10.69
C GLN A 66 4.91 -7.12 -11.19
N ILE A 67 3.81 -7.13 -11.96
CA ILE A 67 3.40 -8.35 -12.65
C ILE A 67 4.28 -8.48 -13.89
N PRO A 68 5.05 -9.57 -14.01
CA PRO A 68 5.91 -9.76 -15.17
C PRO A 68 5.14 -9.67 -16.49
N ARG A 69 5.72 -8.98 -17.48
CA ARG A 69 5.19 -8.82 -18.84
C ARG A 69 3.98 -7.91 -18.99
N LEU A 70 3.34 -7.50 -17.90
CA LEU A 70 2.15 -6.64 -17.98
C LEU A 70 2.45 -5.18 -17.67
N GLY A 71 3.62 -4.90 -17.07
CA GLY A 71 3.98 -3.54 -16.68
C GLY A 71 3.10 -2.99 -15.56
N LYS A 72 2.28 -3.81 -14.95
CA LYS A 72 1.40 -3.40 -13.85
C LYS A 72 2.16 -3.45 -12.54
N GLU A 73 2.15 -2.35 -11.80
CA GLU A 73 2.83 -2.22 -10.52
C GLU A 73 1.81 -1.95 -9.43
N PHE A 74 2.02 -2.59 -8.29
CA PHE A 74 1.24 -2.37 -7.06
C PHE A 74 2.16 -1.78 -6.01
N ASP A 75 1.74 -0.68 -5.38
CA ASP A 75 2.58 -0.01 -4.38
C ASP A 75 2.81 -0.90 -3.16
N LEU A 76 1.74 -1.34 -2.52
CA LEU A 76 1.80 -2.28 -1.40
C LEU A 76 0.85 -3.43 -1.67
N LEU A 77 1.36 -4.65 -1.59
CA LEU A 77 0.58 -5.85 -1.88
C LEU A 77 0.85 -6.90 -0.82
N GLN A 78 -0.22 -7.41 -0.22
CA GLN A 78 -0.15 -8.51 0.72
C GLN A 78 -0.99 -9.66 0.16
N ILE A 79 -0.38 -10.83 0.06
CA ILE A 79 -1.04 -12.03 -0.45
C ILE A 79 -1.09 -13.06 0.67
N LYS A 80 -2.30 -13.38 1.11
CA LYS A 80 -2.57 -14.43 2.08
C LYS A 80 -3.29 -15.58 1.39
N GLU A 81 -3.47 -16.68 2.09
CA GLU A 81 -4.08 -17.90 1.54
C GLU A 81 -5.49 -17.64 0.98
N ASP A 82 -6.30 -16.85 1.67
CA ASP A 82 -7.69 -16.61 1.34
C ASP A 82 -8.00 -15.18 0.92
N GLN A 83 -7.06 -14.26 1.06
CA GLN A 83 -7.32 -12.86 0.77
C GLN A 83 -6.07 -12.11 0.30
N ILE A 84 -6.32 -11.02 -0.40
CA ILE A 84 -5.28 -10.11 -0.90
C ILE A 84 -5.63 -8.71 -0.41
N VAL A 85 -4.61 -7.99 0.06
CA VAL A 85 -4.72 -6.58 0.42
C VAL A 85 -3.81 -5.78 -0.48
N ASN A 86 -4.36 -4.78 -1.15
CA ASN A 86 -3.61 -3.86 -2.00
C ASN A 86 -3.85 -2.43 -1.49
N ILE A 87 -2.78 -1.71 -1.24
CA ILE A 87 -2.85 -0.30 -0.83
C ILE A 87 -2.03 0.52 -1.81
N GLU A 88 -2.70 1.45 -2.50
CA GLU A 88 -2.03 2.40 -3.37
C GLU A 88 -1.74 3.68 -2.60
N LEU A 89 -0.59 4.28 -2.87
CA LEU A 89 -0.12 5.47 -2.16
C LEU A 89 -0.28 6.70 -3.06
N LYS A 90 -0.89 7.74 -2.54
CA LYS A 90 -1.03 9.04 -3.21
C LYS A 90 -0.61 10.15 -2.26
N SER A 91 0.06 11.17 -2.80
CA SER A 91 0.52 12.30 -1.98
C SER A 91 -0.28 13.57 -2.24
N GLY A 92 -0.85 13.72 -3.42
CA GLY A 92 -1.56 14.94 -3.81
C GLY A 92 -3.06 14.78 -3.81
N VAL A 93 -3.73 15.77 -4.41
CA VAL A 93 -5.18 15.73 -4.58
C VAL A 93 -5.51 14.83 -5.76
N VAL A 94 -6.34 13.82 -5.51
CA VAL A 94 -6.79 12.87 -6.53
C VAL A 94 -8.31 12.77 -6.44
N SER A 95 -9.00 12.78 -7.58
CA SER A 95 -10.45 12.65 -7.58
C SER A 95 -10.88 11.25 -7.18
N ASP A 96 -12.05 11.15 -6.56
CA ASP A 96 -12.62 9.85 -6.20
C ASP A 96 -12.82 8.96 -7.43
N GLU A 97 -13.15 9.57 -8.57
CA GLU A 97 -13.30 8.81 -9.83
C GLU A 97 -11.99 8.17 -10.26
N ALA A 98 -10.88 8.91 -10.18
CA ALA A 98 -9.56 8.39 -10.56
C ALA A 98 -9.13 7.29 -9.60
N ILE A 99 -9.37 7.46 -8.30
CA ILE A 99 -9.09 6.43 -7.29
C ILE A 99 -9.89 5.17 -7.58
N CYS A 100 -11.19 5.32 -7.79
CA CYS A 100 -12.08 4.20 -8.07
C CYS A 100 -11.64 3.43 -9.32
N ARG A 101 -11.30 4.14 -10.38
CA ARG A 101 -10.84 3.55 -11.63
C ARG A 101 -9.56 2.74 -11.42
N GLN A 102 -8.60 3.27 -10.70
CA GLN A 102 -7.35 2.56 -10.41
C GLN A 102 -7.60 1.30 -9.58
N LEU A 103 -8.41 1.39 -8.54
CA LEU A 103 -8.70 0.25 -7.69
C LEU A 103 -9.50 -0.83 -8.39
N LEU A 104 -10.42 -0.46 -9.29
CA LEU A 104 -11.13 -1.41 -10.14
C LEU A 104 -10.17 -2.15 -11.07
N GLN A 105 -9.23 -1.43 -11.66
CA GLN A 105 -8.21 -2.03 -12.51
C GLN A 105 -7.34 -2.99 -11.71
N ASN A 106 -6.91 -2.59 -10.52
CA ASN A 106 -6.12 -3.46 -9.64
C ASN A 106 -6.88 -4.73 -9.28
N ARG A 107 -8.17 -4.59 -8.93
CA ARG A 107 -9.02 -5.73 -8.62
C ARG A 107 -9.11 -6.68 -9.80
N TYR A 108 -9.25 -6.15 -11.01
CA TYR A 108 -9.30 -6.97 -12.20
C TYR A 108 -8.04 -7.83 -12.36
N TYR A 109 -6.87 -7.22 -12.24
CA TYR A 109 -5.61 -7.95 -12.37
C TYR A 109 -5.43 -8.99 -11.26
N LEU A 110 -5.85 -8.67 -10.05
CA LEU A 110 -5.68 -9.58 -8.91
C LEU A 110 -6.74 -10.69 -8.87
N SER A 111 -7.85 -10.53 -9.57
CA SER A 111 -8.96 -11.48 -9.56
C SER A 111 -8.55 -12.87 -10.07
N VAL A 112 -7.52 -12.95 -10.90
CA VAL A 112 -7.02 -14.22 -11.44
C VAL A 112 -6.55 -15.17 -10.33
N LEU A 113 -6.20 -14.63 -9.17
CA LEU A 113 -5.73 -15.45 -8.05
C LEU A 113 -6.86 -16.14 -7.28
N GLY A 114 -8.11 -15.81 -7.56
CA GLY A 114 -9.27 -16.48 -6.97
C GLY A 114 -9.42 -16.26 -5.47
N ARG A 115 -8.93 -15.13 -4.94
CA ARG A 115 -8.99 -14.80 -3.52
C ARG A 115 -9.83 -13.55 -3.30
N THR A 116 -10.31 -13.35 -2.08
CA THR A 116 -11.01 -12.12 -1.73
C THR A 116 -10.04 -10.95 -1.76
N ILE A 117 -10.41 -9.87 -2.46
CA ILE A 117 -9.54 -8.73 -2.68
C ILE A 117 -10.04 -7.52 -1.91
N HIS A 118 -9.14 -6.92 -1.13
CA HIS A 118 -9.39 -5.68 -0.41
C HIS A 118 -8.47 -4.60 -0.99
N SER A 119 -9.07 -3.64 -1.68
CA SER A 119 -8.32 -2.59 -2.39
C SER A 119 -8.51 -1.24 -1.73
N TYR A 120 -7.40 -0.60 -1.40
CA TYR A 120 -7.35 0.67 -0.68
C TYR A 120 -6.48 1.67 -1.41
N THR A 121 -6.75 2.95 -1.15
CA THR A 121 -5.83 4.04 -1.48
C THR A 121 -5.62 4.88 -0.24
N TYR A 122 -4.37 5.16 0.09
CA TYR A 122 -4.01 6.07 1.15
C TYR A 122 -3.51 7.39 0.56
N ILE A 123 -4.15 8.49 0.93
CA ILE A 123 -3.83 9.84 0.45
C ILE A 123 -3.17 10.58 1.61
N SER A 124 -1.83 10.68 1.57
CA SER A 124 -1.07 11.21 2.71
C SER A 124 -1.33 12.68 2.98
N SER A 125 -1.56 13.50 1.95
CA SER A 125 -1.85 14.93 2.13
C SER A 125 -3.13 15.19 2.92
N GLN A 126 -4.06 14.23 2.90
CA GLN A 126 -5.35 14.35 3.56
C GLN A 126 -5.49 13.38 4.73
N ASN A 127 -4.49 12.55 4.97
CA ASN A 127 -4.53 11.47 5.94
C ASN A 127 -5.82 10.65 5.80
N ARG A 128 -6.13 10.27 4.56
CA ARG A 128 -7.36 9.55 4.21
C ARG A 128 -7.03 8.17 3.68
N LEU A 129 -7.68 7.16 4.25
CA LEU A 129 -7.68 5.81 3.71
C LEU A 129 -9.07 5.51 3.17
N VAL A 130 -9.16 5.18 1.89
CA VAL A 130 -10.42 4.84 1.24
C VAL A 130 -10.35 3.41 0.74
N ARG A 131 -11.49 2.74 0.72
CA ARG A 131 -11.60 1.37 0.25
C ARG A 131 -12.64 1.27 -0.86
N LEU A 132 -12.35 0.47 -1.88
CA LEU A 132 -13.33 0.13 -2.90
C LEU A 132 -14.35 -0.83 -2.31
N THR A 133 -15.63 -0.51 -2.46
CA THR A 133 -16.71 -1.39 -1.97
C THR A 133 -16.80 -2.64 -2.83
N LYS A 134 -17.33 -3.69 -2.23
CA LYS A 134 -17.40 -4.99 -2.89
C LYS A 134 -18.53 -5.06 -3.92
N HIS A 135 -19.64 -4.39 -3.66
CA HIS A 135 -20.87 -4.59 -4.44
C HIS A 135 -21.19 -3.45 -5.40
N ASP A 136 -21.08 -2.23 -4.97
CA ASP A 136 -21.51 -1.07 -5.75
C ASP A 136 -20.34 -0.29 -6.37
N LEU A 137 -19.12 -0.81 -6.23
CA LEU A 137 -17.91 -0.26 -6.84
C LEU A 137 -17.68 1.21 -6.48
N SER A 138 -18.11 1.61 -5.30
CA SER A 138 -17.91 2.95 -4.78
C SER A 138 -16.82 2.94 -3.69
N LEU A 139 -16.45 4.11 -3.22
CA LEU A 139 -15.41 4.24 -2.21
C LEU A 139 -16.02 4.45 -0.83
N ILE A 140 -15.43 3.79 0.17
CA ILE A 140 -15.76 4.01 1.58
C ILE A 140 -14.53 4.60 2.26
N HIS A 141 -14.72 5.67 3.03
CA HIS A 141 -13.66 6.26 3.82
C HIS A 141 -13.50 5.47 5.11
N ILE A 142 -12.31 4.87 5.29
CA ILE A 142 -12.02 3.98 6.41
C ILE A 142 -11.40 4.75 7.58
N SER A 143 -10.40 5.59 7.26
CA SER A 143 -9.74 6.37 8.29
C SER A 143 -10.13 7.82 8.13
N GLU A 144 -10.97 8.27 9.00
CA GLU A 144 -11.24 9.69 9.15
C GLU A 144 -10.46 10.20 10.34
N PRO A 145 -10.12 11.50 10.35
CA PRO A 145 -9.51 12.08 11.54
C PRO A 145 -10.36 11.74 12.75
N THR A 146 -9.71 11.31 13.81
CA THR A 146 -10.40 10.96 15.04
C THR A 146 -11.26 12.13 15.47
N ARG A 147 -12.53 11.85 15.65
CA ARG A 147 -13.45 12.88 16.10
C ARG A 147 -13.55 12.84 17.60
N PRO A 148 -13.41 13.97 18.25
CA PRO A 148 -13.71 14.04 19.67
C PRO A 148 -15.22 13.90 19.86
N TYR A 149 -15.60 12.89 20.50
CA TYR A 149 -16.99 12.75 20.93
C TYR A 149 -17.00 12.71 22.43
#